data_ee80925be90acdadd2000b098e272511
#
_entry.id   ee80925be90acdadd2000b098e272511
#
_cell.length_a   1.000
_cell.length_b   1.000
_cell.length_c   1.000
_cell.angle_alpha   90.00
_cell.angle_beta   90.00
_cell.angle_gamma   90.00
#
_symmetry.space_group_name_H-M   'P 1'
#
loop_
_entity.id
_entity.type
_entity.pdbx_description
1 polymer ?
#
loop_
_entity_poly.entity_id
_entity_poly.type
_entity_poly.pdbx_seq_one_letter_code
_entity_poly.pdbx_strand_id
1 'polypeptide(L)'
;MNILIEKAFRRLTLFGEDGAPVFCCRAGLGRADGPKRREGDLRTPEGEYYVCLKKEKGKYGPSLGLSYPSAADAENGVRLGIIGEELMPLFRQAEQTRTRPPWGTALGGEIYIHAGGSAENWTAGCIALEPEEMDALFAMCDLGTPVTIK
;
A
#
# COMPACT_ATOMS: atom_id res chain seq x y z
N MET A 1 1.44 14.03 8.50
CA MET A 1 0.40 12.98 8.60
C MET A 1 0.95 11.62 8.26
N ASN A 2 0.38 10.56 8.83
CA ASN A 2 0.74 9.20 8.45
C ASN A 2 -0.46 8.27 8.55
N ILE A 3 -0.44 7.23 7.72
CA ILE A 3 -1.49 6.21 7.66
C ILE A 3 -1.01 4.95 8.37
N LEU A 4 -1.86 4.37 9.23
CA LEU A 4 -1.65 3.07 9.83
C LEU A 4 -2.77 2.13 9.38
N ILE A 5 -2.39 1.00 8.79
CA ILE A 5 -3.33 -0.06 8.40
C ILE A 5 -3.05 -1.28 9.27
N GLU A 6 -4.04 -1.67 10.06
CA GLU A 6 -3.96 -2.82 10.96
C GLU A 6 -4.82 -3.94 10.36
N LYS A 7 -4.17 -4.92 9.76
CA LYS A 7 -4.83 -5.99 9.00
C LYS A 7 -5.73 -6.85 9.90
N ALA A 8 -5.25 -7.18 11.10
CA ALA A 8 -6.02 -8.00 12.04
C ALA A 8 -7.35 -7.36 12.44
N PHE A 9 -7.42 -6.04 12.44
CA PHE A 9 -8.63 -5.29 12.80
C PHE A 9 -9.35 -4.72 11.57
N ARG A 10 -8.82 -4.92 10.38
CA ARG A 10 -9.34 -4.36 9.15
C ARG A 10 -9.60 -2.86 9.29
N ARG A 11 -8.61 -2.14 9.83
CA ARG A 11 -8.76 -0.74 10.22
C ARG A 11 -7.66 0.10 9.60
N LEU A 12 -8.05 1.23 9.00
CA LEU A 12 -7.16 2.27 8.53
C LEU A 12 -7.35 3.50 9.42
N THR A 13 -6.24 4.04 9.93
CA THR A 13 -6.26 5.27 10.73
C THR A 13 -5.29 6.27 10.10
N LEU A 14 -5.74 7.50 9.91
CA LEU A 14 -4.88 8.62 9.52
C LEU A 14 -4.58 9.44 10.78
N PHE A 15 -3.29 9.60 11.08
CA PHE A 15 -2.83 10.43 12.18
C PHE A 15 -2.36 11.79 11.66
N GLY A 16 -2.70 12.84 12.39
CA GLY A 16 -2.26 14.20 12.09
C GLY A 16 -0.82 14.47 12.54
N GLU A 17 -0.37 15.70 12.31
CA GLU A 17 0.99 16.14 12.66
C GLU A 17 1.29 16.05 14.16
N ASP A 18 0.28 16.22 15.00
CA ASP A 18 0.37 16.12 16.46
C ASP A 18 0.32 14.67 16.97
N GLY A 19 0.21 13.68 16.08
CA GLY A 19 0.09 12.28 16.44
C GLY A 19 -1.30 11.83 16.85
N ALA A 20 -2.30 12.72 16.82
CA ALA A 20 -3.67 12.36 17.13
C ALA A 20 -4.40 11.82 15.90
N PRO A 21 -5.32 10.87 16.04
CA PRO A 21 -6.10 10.37 14.92
C PRO A 21 -7.07 11.43 14.41
N VAL A 22 -7.09 11.65 13.10
CA VAL A 22 -8.00 12.60 12.44
C VAL A 22 -9.03 11.90 11.56
N PHE A 23 -8.80 10.63 11.25
CA PHE A 23 -9.69 9.84 10.40
C PHE A 23 -9.49 8.35 10.72
N CYS A 24 -10.59 7.59 10.77
CA CYS A 24 -10.53 6.15 10.99
C CYS A 24 -11.68 5.48 10.24
N CYS A 25 -11.39 4.37 9.57
CA CYS A 25 -12.41 3.61 8.86
C CYS A 25 -12.03 2.14 8.76
N ARG A 26 -13.01 1.33 8.35
CA ARG A 26 -12.81 -0.08 8.04
C ARG A 26 -12.16 -0.23 6.66
N ALA A 27 -11.33 -1.24 6.49
CA ALA A 27 -10.66 -1.55 5.23
C ALA A 27 -10.95 -2.99 4.79
N GLY A 28 -11.25 -3.17 3.50
CA GLY A 28 -11.25 -4.46 2.84
C GLY A 28 -9.86 -4.73 2.30
N LEU A 29 -9.34 -5.93 2.52
CA LEU A 29 -7.95 -6.27 2.19
C LEU A 29 -7.88 -7.39 1.16
N GLY A 30 -6.68 -7.89 0.90
CA GLY A 30 -6.46 -9.03 0.02
C GLY A 30 -7.17 -10.29 0.52
N ARG A 31 -7.57 -11.16 -0.40
CA ARG A 31 -8.31 -12.39 -0.08
C ARG A 31 -7.52 -13.38 0.74
N ALA A 32 -6.20 -13.39 0.61
CA ALA A 32 -5.32 -14.32 1.32
C ALA A 32 -4.66 -13.62 2.51
N ASP A 33 -4.47 -14.37 3.61
CA ASP A 33 -3.78 -13.89 4.79
C ASP A 33 -2.27 -13.88 4.59
N GLY A 34 -1.58 -13.11 5.43
CA GLY A 34 -0.14 -13.02 5.43
C GLY A 34 0.39 -11.88 4.57
N PRO A 35 1.71 -11.63 4.65
CA PRO A 35 2.33 -10.53 3.90
C PRO A 35 2.51 -10.88 2.43
N LYS A 36 2.24 -9.91 1.56
CA LYS A 36 2.48 -10.04 0.13
C LYS A 36 3.97 -10.23 -0.16
N ARG A 37 4.29 -11.20 -1.03
CA ARG A 37 5.67 -11.53 -1.40
C ARG A 37 5.87 -11.65 -2.90
N ARG A 38 4.79 -11.88 -3.67
CA ARG A 38 4.87 -12.05 -5.12
C ARG A 38 3.58 -11.65 -5.82
N GLU A 39 3.70 -11.44 -7.11
CA GLU A 39 2.54 -11.19 -7.97
C GLU A 39 1.53 -12.33 -7.86
N GLY A 40 0.25 -11.97 -7.73
CA GLY A 40 -0.84 -12.93 -7.76
C GLY A 40 -1.08 -13.71 -6.47
N ASP A 41 -0.40 -13.39 -5.37
CA ASP A 41 -0.60 -14.10 -4.10
C ASP A 41 -1.84 -13.67 -3.32
N LEU A 42 -2.58 -12.68 -3.79
CA LEU A 42 -3.82 -12.16 -3.20
C LEU A 42 -3.65 -11.62 -1.79
N ARG A 43 -2.44 -11.21 -1.43
CA ARG A 43 -2.09 -10.71 -0.10
C ARG A 43 -1.85 -9.22 -0.10
N THR A 44 -2.24 -8.56 0.99
CA THR A 44 -1.87 -7.17 1.25
C THR A 44 -0.49 -7.16 1.90
N PRO A 45 0.44 -6.29 1.43
CA PRO A 45 1.78 -6.26 2.01
C PRO A 45 1.78 -5.78 3.45
N GLU A 46 2.85 -6.11 4.17
CA GLU A 46 3.11 -5.64 5.54
C GLU A 46 4.49 -4.99 5.55
N GLY A 47 4.59 -3.81 6.11
CA GLY A 47 5.83 -3.06 6.18
C GLY A 47 5.62 -1.56 6.19
N GLU A 48 6.71 -0.84 5.92
CA GLU A 48 6.74 0.62 5.88
C GLU A 48 6.76 1.08 4.43
N TYR A 49 5.78 1.90 4.08
CA TYR A 49 5.59 2.40 2.72
C TYR A 49 5.33 3.91 2.74
N TYR A 50 5.11 4.47 1.58
CA TYR A 50 4.66 5.86 1.41
C TYR A 50 3.75 5.94 0.19
N VAL A 51 2.97 7.01 0.11
CA VAL A 51 2.15 7.28 -1.06
C VAL A 51 3.08 7.74 -2.18
N CYS A 52 3.18 6.95 -3.25
CA CYS A 52 4.05 7.25 -4.39
C CYS A 52 3.30 7.73 -5.63
N LEU A 53 1.98 7.63 -5.62
CA LEU A 53 1.14 8.02 -6.76
C LEU A 53 -0.24 8.45 -6.26
N LYS A 54 -0.75 9.55 -6.79
CA LYS A 54 -2.15 9.97 -6.58
C LYS A 54 -2.87 9.94 -7.92
N LYS A 55 -3.93 9.17 -8.02
CA LYS A 55 -4.72 8.97 -9.22
C LYS A 55 -6.12 9.51 -8.99
N GLU A 56 -6.51 10.58 -9.68
CA GLU A 56 -7.84 11.16 -9.52
C GLU A 56 -8.93 10.31 -10.15
N LYS A 57 -8.61 9.64 -11.27
CA LYS A 57 -9.56 8.86 -12.06
C LYS A 57 -9.04 7.44 -12.31
N GLY A 58 -9.20 6.58 -11.32
CA GLY A 58 -8.92 5.17 -11.45
C GLY A 58 -10.20 4.38 -11.73
N LYS A 59 -10.09 3.05 -11.75
CA LYS A 59 -11.22 2.14 -11.93
C LYS A 59 -12.34 2.37 -10.90
N TYR A 60 -11.96 2.74 -9.69
CA TYR A 60 -12.88 2.99 -8.57
C TYR A 60 -12.92 4.47 -8.17
N GLY A 61 -12.49 5.39 -9.06
CA GLY A 61 -12.36 6.81 -8.74
C GLY A 61 -10.99 7.16 -8.17
N PRO A 62 -10.90 8.10 -7.21
CA PRO A 62 -9.61 8.48 -6.62
C PRO A 62 -8.92 7.30 -5.95
N SER A 63 -7.58 7.24 -6.06
CA SER A 63 -6.79 6.20 -5.40
C SER A 63 -5.39 6.69 -5.06
N LEU A 64 -4.80 6.07 -4.04
CA LEU A 64 -3.44 6.35 -3.58
C LEU A 64 -2.58 5.12 -3.84
N GLY A 65 -1.56 5.25 -4.69
CA GLY A 65 -0.60 4.19 -4.95
C GLY A 65 0.45 4.11 -3.85
N LEU A 66 0.73 2.91 -3.37
CA LEU A 66 1.69 2.66 -2.31
C LEU A 66 3.01 2.14 -2.86
N SER A 67 4.10 2.41 -2.14
CA SER A 67 5.46 2.11 -2.56
C SER A 67 5.90 0.66 -2.33
N TYR A 68 4.98 -0.27 -2.38
CA TYR A 68 5.33 -1.70 -2.43
C TYR A 68 5.80 -2.07 -3.84
N PRO A 69 6.88 -2.83 -4.03
CA PRO A 69 7.77 -3.43 -3.03
C PRO A 69 8.76 -2.41 -2.45
N SER A 70 8.96 -2.47 -1.13
CA SER A 70 10.04 -1.72 -0.48
C SER A 70 11.39 -2.38 -0.74
N ALA A 71 12.48 -1.71 -0.37
CA ALA A 71 13.81 -2.33 -0.42
C ALA A 71 13.87 -3.56 0.48
N ALA A 72 13.21 -3.53 1.65
CA ALA A 72 13.13 -4.70 2.53
C ALA A 72 12.36 -5.85 1.88
N ASP A 73 11.26 -5.57 1.20
CA ASP A 73 10.52 -6.59 0.43
C ASP A 73 11.39 -7.19 -0.67
N ALA A 74 12.15 -6.35 -1.37
CA ALA A 74 13.03 -6.79 -2.44
C ALA A 74 14.19 -7.64 -1.91
N GLU A 75 14.80 -7.27 -0.78
CA GLU A 75 15.84 -8.09 -0.14
C GLU A 75 15.29 -9.47 0.23
N ASN A 76 14.09 -9.52 0.79
CA ASN A 76 13.43 -10.78 1.08
C ASN A 76 13.14 -11.58 -0.20
N GLY A 77 12.75 -10.89 -1.26
CA GLY A 77 12.52 -11.52 -2.58
C GLY A 77 13.79 -12.14 -3.18
N VAL A 78 14.94 -11.49 -3.02
CA VAL A 78 16.23 -12.05 -3.43
C VAL A 78 16.55 -13.29 -2.60
N ARG A 79 16.39 -13.19 -1.28
CA ARG A 79 16.65 -14.32 -0.37
C ARG A 79 15.79 -15.54 -0.68
N LEU A 80 14.54 -15.32 -1.10
CA LEU A 80 13.59 -16.38 -1.47
C LEU A 80 13.72 -16.84 -2.93
N GLY A 81 14.61 -16.23 -3.71
CA GLY A 81 14.80 -16.58 -5.10
C GLY A 81 13.68 -16.09 -6.04
N ILE A 82 12.89 -15.11 -5.62
CA ILE A 82 11.78 -14.57 -6.42
C ILE A 82 12.31 -13.59 -7.47
N ILE A 83 13.30 -12.78 -7.11
CA ILE A 83 13.98 -11.84 -8.01
C ILE A 83 15.49 -11.97 -7.87
N GLY A 84 16.24 -11.47 -8.85
CA GLY A 84 17.69 -11.42 -8.79
C GLY A 84 18.20 -10.20 -8.05
N GLU A 85 19.41 -10.30 -7.50
CA GLU A 85 20.07 -9.23 -6.74
C GLU A 85 20.35 -7.99 -7.60
N GLU A 86 20.48 -8.15 -8.90
CA GLU A 86 20.74 -7.05 -9.86
C GLU A 86 19.63 -5.99 -9.85
N LEU A 87 18.42 -6.33 -9.35
CA LEU A 87 17.31 -5.38 -9.27
C LEU A 87 17.35 -4.51 -8.00
N MET A 88 18.14 -4.89 -6.98
CA MET A 88 18.17 -4.19 -5.69
C MET A 88 18.42 -2.69 -5.79
N PRO A 89 19.37 -2.21 -6.63
CA PRO A 89 19.61 -0.76 -6.72
C PRO A 89 18.37 0.05 -7.11
N LEU A 90 17.47 -0.51 -7.92
CA LEU A 90 16.24 0.18 -8.36
C LEU A 90 15.29 0.40 -7.18
N PHE A 91 15.15 -0.58 -6.30
CA PHE A 91 14.29 -0.46 -5.12
C PHE A 91 14.87 0.50 -4.09
N ARG A 92 16.19 0.45 -3.87
CA ARG A 92 16.87 1.37 -2.94
C ARG A 92 16.79 2.82 -3.43
N GLN A 93 16.97 3.05 -4.73
CA GLN A 93 16.87 4.38 -5.31
C GLN A 93 15.45 4.94 -5.17
N ALA A 94 14.43 4.14 -5.40
CA ALA A 94 13.05 4.57 -5.25
C ALA A 94 12.77 5.05 -3.82
N GLU A 95 13.25 4.34 -2.81
CA GLU A 95 13.10 4.76 -1.42
C GLU A 95 13.85 6.04 -1.11
N GLN A 96 15.07 6.18 -1.59
CA GLN A 96 15.89 7.38 -1.36
C GLN A 96 15.24 8.62 -1.97
N THR A 97 14.64 8.49 -3.15
CA THR A 97 14.00 9.59 -3.86
C THR A 97 12.50 9.70 -3.59
N ARG A 98 11.94 8.79 -2.80
CA ARG A 98 10.50 8.73 -2.47
C ARG A 98 9.63 8.70 -3.71
N THR A 99 10.05 7.91 -4.70
CA THR A 99 9.35 7.71 -5.97
C THR A 99 8.78 6.29 -6.04
N ARG A 100 8.07 6.01 -7.13
CA ARG A 100 7.47 4.70 -7.35
C ARG A 100 8.56 3.65 -7.59
N PRO A 101 8.57 2.54 -6.83
CA PRO A 101 9.48 1.42 -7.10
C PRO A 101 9.06 0.68 -8.38
N PRO A 102 9.91 -0.22 -8.89
CA PRO A 102 9.52 -1.10 -10.00
C PRO A 102 8.29 -1.94 -9.63
N TRP A 103 7.25 -1.89 -10.46
CA TRP A 103 6.02 -2.64 -10.27
C TRP A 103 5.89 -3.87 -11.16
N GLY A 104 6.72 -3.98 -12.18
CA GLY A 104 6.64 -5.05 -13.18
C GLY A 104 7.51 -6.26 -12.89
N THR A 105 7.96 -6.46 -11.65
CA THR A 105 8.76 -7.63 -11.29
C THR A 105 7.88 -8.76 -10.74
N ALA A 106 8.48 -9.92 -10.50
CA ALA A 106 7.78 -11.07 -9.91
C ALA A 106 7.28 -10.81 -8.47
N LEU A 107 7.76 -9.75 -7.81
CA LEU A 107 7.23 -9.33 -6.50
C LEU A 107 5.84 -8.72 -6.60
N GLY A 108 5.47 -8.22 -7.77
CA GLY A 108 4.24 -7.50 -7.98
C GLY A 108 4.36 -6.01 -7.68
N GLY A 109 3.23 -5.34 -7.66
CA GLY A 109 3.13 -3.90 -7.42
C GLY A 109 1.69 -3.47 -7.55
N GLU A 110 1.48 -2.18 -7.84
CA GLU A 110 0.15 -1.61 -8.02
C GLU A 110 -0.78 -1.87 -6.84
N ILE A 111 -0.23 -1.74 -5.64
CA ILE A 111 -1.02 -1.76 -4.41
C ILE A 111 -1.55 -0.35 -4.17
N TYR A 112 -2.87 -0.21 -4.22
CA TYR A 112 -3.56 1.06 -4.03
C TYR A 112 -4.47 1.02 -2.83
N ILE A 113 -4.71 2.19 -2.24
CA ILE A 113 -5.88 2.42 -1.40
C ILE A 113 -6.93 3.01 -2.35
N HIS A 114 -8.08 2.35 -2.49
CA HIS A 114 -9.12 2.74 -3.44
C HIS A 114 -10.52 2.47 -2.89
N ALA A 115 -11.54 2.98 -3.55
CA ALA A 115 -12.92 2.67 -3.20
C ALA A 115 -13.30 1.26 -3.68
N GLY A 116 -14.53 0.87 -3.45
CA GLY A 116 -15.08 -0.42 -3.87
C GLY A 116 -15.74 -1.19 -2.74
N GLY A 117 -15.60 -0.67 -1.50
CA GLY A 117 -16.26 -1.24 -0.32
C GLY A 117 -15.32 -1.99 0.59
N SER A 118 -15.67 -1.95 1.88
CA SER A 118 -14.86 -2.50 2.96
C SER A 118 -15.54 -3.64 3.72
N ALA A 119 -16.66 -4.15 3.21
CA ALA A 119 -17.43 -5.19 3.90
C ALA A 119 -16.67 -6.50 4.06
N GLU A 120 -15.83 -6.83 3.11
CA GLU A 120 -15.09 -8.10 3.07
C GLU A 120 -13.65 -7.89 2.60
N ASN A 121 -12.80 -8.89 2.81
CA ASN A 121 -11.47 -8.96 2.17
C ASN A 121 -11.67 -9.59 0.78
N TRP A 122 -11.72 -8.73 -0.23
CA TRP A 122 -12.10 -9.16 -1.59
C TRP A 122 -11.08 -8.83 -2.67
N THR A 123 -10.01 -8.10 -2.32
CA THR A 123 -9.07 -7.59 -3.31
C THR A 123 -7.97 -8.59 -3.65
N ALA A 124 -7.16 -8.26 -4.64
CA ALA A 124 -5.97 -9.01 -4.98
C ALA A 124 -4.73 -8.52 -4.21
N GLY A 125 -4.94 -7.68 -3.18
CA GLY A 125 -3.88 -7.13 -2.33
C GLY A 125 -4.06 -5.65 -2.01
N CYS A 126 -4.88 -4.93 -2.74
CA CYS A 126 -5.20 -3.52 -2.47
C CYS A 126 -6.01 -3.34 -1.19
N ILE A 127 -6.10 -2.11 -0.74
CA ILE A 127 -6.85 -1.71 0.44
C ILE A 127 -8.10 -0.97 -0.04
N ALA A 128 -9.28 -1.52 0.21
CA ALA A 128 -10.55 -0.96 -0.28
C ALA A 128 -11.33 -0.28 0.83
N LEU A 129 -11.81 0.92 0.56
CA LEU A 129 -12.62 1.73 1.48
C LEU A 129 -14.01 1.96 0.87
N GLU A 130 -14.93 2.50 1.68
CA GLU A 130 -16.17 3.03 1.16
C GLU A 130 -15.88 4.29 0.33
N PRO A 131 -16.66 4.59 -0.72
CA PRO A 131 -16.34 5.72 -1.62
C PRO A 131 -16.17 7.07 -0.93
N GLU A 132 -17.02 7.38 0.04
CA GLU A 132 -16.96 8.66 0.77
C GLU A 132 -15.72 8.77 1.64
N GLU A 133 -15.32 7.63 2.23
CA GLU A 133 -14.10 7.55 3.05
C GLU A 133 -12.86 7.72 2.17
N MET A 134 -12.87 7.12 0.98
CA MET A 134 -11.77 7.26 0.04
C MET A 134 -11.61 8.69 -0.46
N ASP A 135 -12.71 9.36 -0.77
CA ASP A 135 -12.68 10.76 -1.18
C ASP A 135 -12.06 11.64 -0.09
N ALA A 136 -12.45 11.43 1.16
CA ALA A 136 -11.92 12.16 2.30
C ALA A 136 -10.42 11.91 2.49
N LEU A 137 -10.01 10.64 2.45
CA LEU A 137 -8.60 10.28 2.61
C LEU A 137 -7.74 10.86 1.50
N PHE A 138 -8.20 10.77 0.26
CA PHE A 138 -7.50 11.31 -0.91
C PHE A 138 -7.24 12.82 -0.77
N ALA A 139 -8.21 13.56 -0.26
CA ALA A 139 -8.08 15.00 -0.06
C ALA A 139 -7.06 15.36 1.03
N MET A 140 -6.89 14.49 2.02
CA MET A 140 -6.02 14.76 3.17
C MET A 140 -4.57 14.27 2.99
N CYS A 141 -4.30 13.37 2.05
CA CYS A 141 -2.99 12.74 1.91
C CYS A 141 -2.27 13.20 0.65
N ASP A 142 -1.04 13.66 0.82
CA ASP A 142 -0.16 14.07 -0.28
C ASP A 142 0.82 12.96 -0.66
N LEU A 143 1.50 13.15 -1.80
CA LEU A 143 2.63 12.31 -2.16
C LEU A 143 3.66 12.33 -1.02
N GLY A 144 4.22 11.16 -0.71
CA GLY A 144 5.19 11.02 0.36
C GLY A 144 4.58 10.72 1.72
N THR A 145 3.26 10.79 1.89
CA THR A 145 2.62 10.42 3.17
C THR A 145 3.05 9.03 3.60
N PRO A 146 3.65 8.87 4.80
CA PRO A 146 4.05 7.54 5.29
C PRO A 146 2.85 6.62 5.52
N VAL A 147 3.03 5.34 5.22
CA VAL A 147 2.01 4.30 5.38
C VAL A 147 2.63 3.08 6.04
N THR A 148 2.16 2.74 7.23
CA THR A 148 2.55 1.50 7.91
C THR A 148 1.42 0.48 7.76
N ILE A 149 1.76 -0.73 7.33
CA ILE A 149 0.81 -1.85 7.24
C ILE A 149 1.32 -2.99 8.13
N LYS A 150 0.50 -3.42 9.06
CA LYS A 150 0.88 -4.51 9.96
C LYS A 150 -0.27 -5.45 10.30
#